data_30e0cd0a507df84193a9da3b0c9bfe94
#
_entry.id   30e0cd0a507df84193a9da3b0c9bfe94
#
_cell.length_a   1.000
_cell.length_b   1.000
_cell.length_c   1.000
_cell.angle_alpha   90.00
_cell.angle_beta   90.00
_cell.angle_gamma   90.00
#
_symmetry.space_group_name_H-M   'P 1'
#
loop_
_entity.id
_entity.type
_entity.pdbx_description
1 polymer ?
#
loop_
_entity_poly.entity_id
_entity_poly.type
_entity_poly.pdbx_seq_one_letter_code
_entity_poly.pdbx_strand_id
1 'polypeptide(L)'
;GMDKRYNYTLVNGVKIPSPDDKNRYIPLNIFPSDLMDRLVVSKSLTADMEGDAAGGVVDMVMKDAPSRFQIQANAAIGASDYFWKDGRDYLTSNRSDYTKKSPYEAFGSEYKAQMSDFKNGPVQLKSHSMPSPNFIGGLSIGNRFWNDRLGVMLAGSVQNVFRGTERTYNSVKMASGEQAMYISNLQHRYYSIHDLTAGAHAKIDLTLPGHKLEWYNMYVHTNSKGIRYNNSVNTEYIGADSYTQDDEVRSLSTTQSIFATNLKGTHHLAKDFTIDWSGVFSQAKEEDPDRTYVTLTN
;
A
#
# COMPACT_ATOMS: atom_id res chain seq x y z
N GLY A 1 -1.41 21.46 9.55
CA GLY A 1 -1.91 20.24 10.19
C GLY A 1 -0.78 19.47 10.84
N MET A 2 -1.11 18.61 11.79
CA MET A 2 -0.11 17.74 12.42
C MET A 2 0.42 16.71 11.42
N ASP A 3 1.65 16.21 11.67
CA ASP A 3 2.27 15.16 10.87
C ASP A 3 1.40 13.88 10.91
N LYS A 4 1.41 13.13 9.82
CA LYS A 4 0.66 11.86 9.65
C LYS A 4 0.91 10.81 10.74
N ARG A 5 2.05 10.88 11.44
CA ARG A 5 2.40 9.97 12.55
C ARG A 5 1.51 10.13 13.79
N TYR A 6 0.79 11.26 13.90
CA TYR A 6 -0.16 11.53 15.00
C TYR A 6 -1.60 11.14 14.67
N ASN A 7 -1.82 10.54 13.51
CA ASN A 7 -3.11 9.97 13.12
C ASN A 7 -3.07 8.46 13.27
N TYR A 8 -4.19 7.86 13.63
CA TYR A 8 -4.31 6.42 13.55
C TYR A 8 -5.61 5.97 12.90
N THR A 9 -5.60 4.72 12.47
CA THR A 9 -6.70 4.11 11.73
C THR A 9 -7.36 3.04 12.58
N LEU A 10 -8.70 3.08 12.63
CA LEU A 10 -9.54 2.06 13.21
C LEU A 10 -10.26 1.27 12.12
N VAL A 11 -10.66 0.06 12.43
CA VAL A 11 -11.59 -0.76 11.64
C VAL A 11 -12.74 -1.17 12.56
N ASN A 12 -13.96 -0.70 12.27
CA ASN A 12 -15.13 -0.90 13.12
C ASN A 12 -14.88 -0.49 14.59
N GLY A 13 -14.23 0.66 14.79
CA GLY A 13 -13.89 1.20 16.10
C GLY A 13 -12.74 0.49 16.83
N VAL A 14 -11.99 -0.39 16.16
CA VAL A 14 -10.89 -1.16 16.77
C VAL A 14 -9.59 -0.79 16.09
N LYS A 15 -8.55 -0.52 16.90
CA LYS A 15 -7.20 -0.27 16.42
C LYS A 15 -6.59 -1.55 15.91
N ILE A 16 -6.05 -1.49 14.70
CA ILE A 16 -5.31 -2.58 14.07
C ILE A 16 -3.86 -2.15 13.79
N PRO A 17 -2.89 -3.07 13.81
CA PRO A 17 -1.49 -2.72 13.54
C PRO A 17 -1.28 -2.29 12.11
N SER A 18 -0.35 -1.35 11.91
CA SER A 18 0.14 -0.99 10.58
C SER A 18 1.13 -2.05 10.08
N PRO A 19 1.08 -2.43 8.80
CA PRO A 19 2.13 -3.25 8.20
C PRO A 19 3.41 -2.46 7.93
N ASP A 20 3.36 -1.14 7.84
CA ASP A 20 4.52 -0.26 7.59
C ASP A 20 5.35 -0.12 8.89
N ASP A 21 6.66 -0.40 8.81
CA ASP A 21 7.60 -0.36 9.93
C ASP A 21 7.86 1.06 10.48
N LYS A 22 7.60 2.10 9.66
CA LYS A 22 7.87 3.49 9.98
C LYS A 22 6.64 4.28 10.42
N ASN A 23 5.45 3.84 10.03
CA ASN A 23 4.22 4.57 10.23
C ASN A 23 3.20 3.76 11.02
N ARG A 24 2.60 4.39 12.05
CA ARG A 24 1.54 3.77 12.85
C ARG A 24 0.16 3.83 12.20
N TYR A 25 -0.04 4.76 11.27
CA TYR A 25 -1.30 4.83 10.52
C TYR A 25 -1.27 3.80 9.39
N ILE A 26 -2.42 3.25 9.09
CA ILE A 26 -2.57 2.33 7.97
C ILE A 26 -2.97 3.15 6.75
N PRO A 27 -2.22 3.08 5.65
CA PRO A 27 -2.61 3.75 4.41
C PRO A 27 -3.97 3.24 3.92
N LEU A 28 -4.91 4.15 3.66
CA LEU A 28 -6.27 3.79 3.26
C LEU A 28 -6.33 3.04 1.91
N ASN A 29 -5.30 3.20 1.08
CA ASN A 29 -5.20 2.50 -0.21
C ASN A 29 -4.95 0.99 -0.09
N ILE A 30 -4.60 0.48 1.10
CA ILE A 30 -4.49 -0.98 1.35
C ILE A 30 -5.89 -1.61 1.37
N PHE A 31 -6.92 -0.85 1.74
CA PHE A 31 -8.27 -1.38 1.87
C PHE A 31 -9.06 -1.16 0.58
N PRO A 32 -9.56 -2.24 -0.05
CA PRO A 32 -10.50 -2.10 -1.15
C PRO A 32 -11.78 -1.37 -0.70
N SER A 33 -12.17 -0.33 -1.42
CA SER A 33 -13.37 0.47 -1.12
C SER A 33 -14.65 -0.35 -1.08
N ASP A 34 -14.69 -1.44 -1.83
CA ASP A 34 -15.84 -2.34 -1.93
C ASP A 34 -16.17 -3.08 -0.63
N LEU A 35 -15.20 -3.19 0.29
CA LEU A 35 -15.39 -3.79 1.60
C LEU A 35 -15.96 -2.80 2.62
N MET A 36 -15.86 -1.49 2.36
CA MET A 36 -16.25 -0.43 3.28
C MET A 36 -17.68 0.05 3.03
N ASP A 37 -18.35 0.41 4.11
CA ASP A 37 -19.62 1.16 4.09
C ASP A 37 -19.34 2.66 4.09
N ARG A 38 -18.55 3.14 5.03
CA ARG A 38 -18.20 4.56 5.20
C ARG A 38 -16.87 4.76 5.96
N LEU A 39 -16.37 5.98 5.85
CA LEU A 39 -15.25 6.48 6.66
C LEU A 39 -15.78 7.49 7.67
N VAL A 40 -15.42 7.34 8.93
CA VAL A 40 -15.69 8.30 10.00
C VAL A 40 -14.39 8.99 10.40
N VAL A 41 -14.32 10.29 10.24
CA VAL A 41 -13.12 11.08 10.56
C VAL A 41 -13.39 11.93 11.80
N SER A 42 -12.69 11.64 12.89
CA SER A 42 -12.72 12.40 14.14
C SER A 42 -11.50 13.32 14.20
N LYS A 43 -11.73 14.62 14.17
CA LYS A 43 -10.66 15.65 14.25
C LYS A 43 -10.34 16.05 15.69
N SER A 44 -11.19 15.70 16.64
CA SER A 44 -11.05 15.96 18.05
C SER A 44 -11.09 14.65 18.80
N LEU A 45 -10.21 14.51 19.78
CA LEU A 45 -10.19 13.34 20.66
C LEU A 45 -11.40 13.37 21.60
N THR A 46 -12.04 12.24 21.76
CA THR A 46 -13.02 11.95 22.81
C THR A 46 -12.36 11.12 23.92
N ALA A 47 -12.97 11.05 25.08
CA ALA A 47 -12.36 10.40 26.27
C ALA A 47 -12.11 8.88 26.11
N ASP A 48 -12.78 8.26 25.15
CA ASP A 48 -12.65 6.84 24.76
C ASP A 48 -11.54 6.58 23.74
N MET A 49 -10.92 7.63 23.18
CA MET A 49 -9.83 7.53 22.20
C MET A 49 -8.46 7.56 22.88
N GLU A 50 -7.49 6.92 22.23
CA GLU A 50 -6.10 6.93 22.72
C GLU A 50 -5.51 8.36 22.62
N GLY A 51 -4.80 8.80 23.65
CA GLY A 51 -4.24 10.16 23.75
C GLY A 51 -3.13 10.48 22.73
N ASP A 52 -2.59 9.48 22.05
CA ASP A 52 -1.56 9.64 21.01
C ASP A 52 -2.13 10.01 19.62
N ALA A 53 -3.47 10.03 19.49
CA ALA A 53 -4.18 10.41 18.26
C ALA A 53 -4.37 11.93 18.08
N ALA A 54 -3.43 12.74 18.55
CA ALA A 54 -3.54 14.20 18.52
C ALA A 54 -3.81 14.82 17.13
N GLY A 55 -3.49 14.10 16.06
CA GLY A 55 -3.76 14.53 14.68
C GLY A 55 -5.16 14.18 14.16
N GLY A 56 -5.85 13.23 14.80
CA GLY A 56 -7.17 12.72 14.44
C GLY A 56 -7.22 11.21 14.26
N VAL A 57 -8.44 10.70 14.16
CA VAL A 57 -8.75 9.27 14.01
C VAL A 57 -9.57 9.07 12.75
N VAL A 58 -9.23 8.06 11.96
CA VAL A 58 -10.03 7.61 10.83
C VAL A 58 -10.54 6.21 11.12
N ASP A 59 -11.85 6.05 11.27
CA ASP A 59 -12.49 4.74 11.44
C ASP A 59 -13.09 4.28 10.11
N MET A 60 -12.61 3.15 9.64
CA MET A 60 -13.17 2.45 8.48
C MET A 60 -14.30 1.53 8.93
N VAL A 61 -15.51 1.97 8.70
CA VAL A 61 -16.70 1.15 8.99
C VAL A 61 -16.92 0.22 7.81
N MET A 62 -16.83 -1.07 8.06
CA MET A 62 -17.03 -2.11 7.06
C MET A 62 -18.51 -2.40 6.85
N LYS A 63 -18.85 -2.96 5.69
CA LYS A 63 -20.23 -3.35 5.34
C LYS A 63 -20.82 -4.27 6.40
N ASP A 64 -22.08 -4.04 6.72
CA ASP A 64 -22.89 -4.80 7.70
C ASP A 64 -23.93 -5.66 6.99
N ALA A 65 -24.51 -6.63 7.73
CA ALA A 65 -25.58 -7.50 7.22
C ALA A 65 -26.83 -6.66 6.88
N PRO A 66 -27.30 -6.70 5.64
CA PRO A 66 -28.52 -6.01 5.23
C PRO A 66 -29.77 -6.66 5.84
N SER A 67 -30.85 -5.88 5.95
CA SER A 67 -32.12 -6.35 6.54
C SER A 67 -32.80 -7.48 5.77
N ARG A 68 -32.42 -7.68 4.51
CA ARG A 68 -32.93 -8.76 3.64
C ARG A 68 -31.79 -9.29 2.77
N PHE A 69 -31.99 -10.48 2.22
CA PHE A 69 -31.00 -11.07 1.32
C PHE A 69 -30.61 -10.08 0.20
N GLN A 70 -29.33 -9.82 0.10
CA GLN A 70 -28.76 -8.91 -0.87
C GLN A 70 -27.44 -9.44 -1.39
N ILE A 71 -27.28 -9.40 -2.71
CA ILE A 71 -26.02 -9.61 -3.38
C ILE A 71 -25.68 -8.29 -4.11
N GLN A 72 -24.48 -7.81 -3.90
CA GLN A 72 -23.92 -6.68 -4.64
C GLN A 72 -22.64 -7.14 -5.34
N ALA A 73 -22.55 -6.90 -6.63
CA ALA A 73 -21.36 -7.14 -7.42
C ALA A 73 -21.03 -5.89 -8.23
N ASN A 74 -19.76 -5.57 -8.30
CA ASN A 74 -19.25 -4.52 -9.15
C ASN A 74 -18.01 -5.02 -9.89
N ALA A 75 -17.82 -4.53 -11.10
CA ALA A 75 -16.63 -4.77 -11.88
C ALA A 75 -16.32 -3.51 -12.70
N ALA A 76 -15.05 -3.15 -12.75
CA ALA A 76 -14.57 -2.06 -13.59
C ALA A 76 -13.30 -2.48 -14.30
N ILE A 77 -13.17 -2.07 -15.56
CA ILE A 77 -11.97 -2.23 -16.36
C ILE A 77 -11.52 -0.84 -16.78
N GLY A 78 -10.24 -0.59 -16.73
CA GLY A 78 -9.66 0.69 -17.10
C GLY A 78 -8.27 0.54 -17.70
N ALA A 79 -7.72 1.65 -18.14
CA ALA A 79 -6.36 1.72 -18.63
C ALA A 79 -5.72 3.03 -18.16
N SER A 80 -4.39 3.03 -18.03
CA SER A 80 -3.64 4.25 -17.78
C SER A 80 -3.37 4.96 -19.12
N ASP A 81 -3.76 6.24 -19.23
CA ASP A 81 -3.47 7.06 -20.42
C ASP A 81 -1.98 7.08 -20.74
N TYR A 82 -1.13 7.06 -19.72
CA TYR A 82 0.32 7.03 -19.86
C TYR A 82 0.83 5.90 -20.75
N PHE A 83 0.25 4.70 -20.63
CA PHE A 83 0.65 3.56 -21.44
C PHE A 83 -0.16 3.45 -22.75
N TRP A 84 -1.46 3.71 -22.68
CA TRP A 84 -2.37 3.42 -23.79
C TRP A 84 -2.48 4.57 -24.79
N LYS A 85 -2.52 5.81 -24.30
CA LYS A 85 -2.68 6.99 -25.15
C LYS A 85 -1.31 7.56 -25.56
N ASP A 86 -0.41 7.68 -24.59
CA ASP A 86 0.90 8.30 -24.81
C ASP A 86 1.92 7.29 -25.35
N GLY A 87 1.55 5.99 -25.42
CA GLY A 87 2.40 4.92 -25.98
C GLY A 87 3.69 4.69 -25.22
N ARG A 88 3.72 5.05 -23.92
CA ARG A 88 4.89 4.85 -23.06
C ARG A 88 5.03 3.39 -22.66
N ASP A 89 6.26 2.94 -22.58
CA ASP A 89 6.57 1.58 -22.21
C ASP A 89 6.33 1.31 -20.72
N TYR A 90 5.77 0.14 -20.44
CA TYR A 90 5.69 -0.39 -19.09
C TYR A 90 6.99 -1.13 -18.76
N LEU A 91 7.69 -0.65 -17.74
CA LEU A 91 8.98 -1.18 -17.32
C LEU A 91 8.79 -2.30 -16.30
N THR A 92 9.52 -3.40 -16.50
CA THR A 92 9.61 -4.52 -15.57
C THR A 92 11.07 -4.91 -15.37
N SER A 93 11.34 -5.69 -14.33
CA SER A 93 12.65 -6.25 -14.05
C SER A 93 12.58 -7.77 -13.96
N ASN A 94 13.74 -8.43 -14.12
CA ASN A 94 13.81 -9.88 -14.07
C ASN A 94 13.84 -10.36 -12.61
N ARG A 95 12.75 -11.01 -12.15
CA ARG A 95 12.58 -11.45 -10.76
C ARG A 95 13.56 -12.57 -10.35
N SER A 96 14.09 -13.34 -11.29
CA SER A 96 15.00 -14.45 -10.98
C SER A 96 16.33 -14.01 -10.35
N ASP A 97 16.67 -12.72 -10.50
CA ASP A 97 17.95 -12.20 -10.02
C ASP A 97 17.87 -11.72 -8.55
N TYR A 98 16.67 -11.49 -8.00
CA TYR A 98 16.46 -10.97 -6.63
C TYR A 98 16.65 -11.99 -5.53
N THR A 99 16.55 -13.28 -5.84
CA THR A 99 16.70 -14.37 -4.86
C THR A 99 18.14 -14.88 -4.74
N LYS A 100 19.05 -14.37 -5.56
CA LYS A 100 20.47 -14.77 -5.49
C LYS A 100 21.14 -14.03 -4.34
N LYS A 101 21.93 -14.78 -3.58
CA LYS A 101 22.81 -14.20 -2.59
C LYS A 101 23.81 -13.27 -3.27
N SER A 102 24.08 -12.12 -2.66
CA SER A 102 25.18 -11.29 -3.08
C SER A 102 26.52 -12.06 -2.98
N PRO A 103 27.58 -11.67 -3.70
CA PRO A 103 28.89 -12.31 -3.56
C PRO A 103 29.37 -12.32 -2.11
N TYR A 104 29.09 -11.27 -1.36
CA TYR A 104 29.39 -11.14 0.06
C TYR A 104 28.64 -12.20 0.91
N GLU A 105 27.33 -12.35 0.69
CA GLU A 105 26.52 -13.37 1.40
C GLU A 105 26.87 -14.80 0.99
N ALA A 106 27.35 -14.99 -0.25
CA ALA A 106 27.73 -16.30 -0.77
C ALA A 106 29.10 -16.76 -0.31
N PHE A 107 30.07 -15.83 -0.22
CA PHE A 107 31.49 -16.13 -0.07
C PHE A 107 32.14 -15.52 1.19
N GLY A 108 31.37 -14.70 1.95
CA GLY A 108 31.82 -14.08 3.20
C GLY A 108 32.43 -12.69 3.03
N SER A 109 32.70 -12.02 4.18
CA SER A 109 33.11 -10.61 4.26
C SER A 109 34.45 -10.29 3.61
N GLU A 110 35.35 -11.27 3.52
CA GLU A 110 36.68 -11.11 2.95
C GLU A 110 36.73 -11.31 1.42
N TYR A 111 35.61 -11.74 0.84
CA TYR A 111 35.55 -11.99 -0.60
C TYR A 111 35.56 -10.65 -1.38
N LYS A 112 36.49 -10.55 -2.33
CA LYS A 112 36.53 -9.43 -3.27
C LYS A 112 35.72 -9.79 -4.50
N ALA A 113 34.52 -9.21 -4.61
CA ALA A 113 33.64 -9.43 -5.75
C ALA A 113 34.31 -9.08 -7.08
N GLN A 114 34.11 -9.92 -8.09
CA GLN A 114 34.62 -9.76 -9.45
C GLN A 114 33.46 -9.48 -10.41
N MET A 115 33.73 -8.85 -11.55
CA MET A 115 32.73 -8.62 -12.60
C MET A 115 32.03 -9.90 -13.06
N SER A 116 32.71 -11.04 -12.96
CA SER A 116 32.12 -12.35 -13.27
C SER A 116 30.99 -12.77 -12.33
N ASP A 117 30.95 -12.25 -11.11
CA ASP A 117 29.89 -12.54 -10.13
C ASP A 117 28.58 -11.84 -10.50
N PHE A 118 28.67 -10.79 -11.32
CA PHE A 118 27.54 -9.97 -11.79
C PHE A 118 27.18 -10.23 -13.27
N LYS A 119 27.55 -11.40 -13.82
CA LYS A 119 27.42 -11.75 -15.26
C LYS A 119 26.02 -11.59 -15.82
N ASN A 120 24.98 -11.68 -15.03
CA ASN A 120 23.59 -11.56 -15.50
C ASN A 120 23.00 -10.15 -15.27
N GLY A 121 23.83 -9.19 -14.87
CA GLY A 121 23.42 -7.86 -14.47
C GLY A 121 22.45 -7.89 -13.28
N PRO A 122 22.62 -7.01 -12.29
CA PRO A 122 21.79 -7.05 -11.10
C PRO A 122 20.33 -6.70 -11.36
N VAL A 123 20.03 -5.97 -12.44
CA VAL A 123 18.66 -5.65 -12.86
C VAL A 123 18.60 -5.58 -14.38
N GLN A 124 17.98 -6.59 -15.00
CA GLN A 124 17.63 -6.48 -16.42
C GLN A 124 16.31 -5.73 -16.54
N LEU A 125 16.38 -4.49 -16.96
CA LEU A 125 15.21 -3.71 -17.33
C LEU A 125 14.59 -4.29 -18.59
N LYS A 126 13.31 -4.66 -18.52
CA LYS A 126 12.51 -5.09 -19.67
C LYS A 126 11.45 -4.05 -19.93
N SER A 127 11.26 -3.73 -21.20
CA SER A 127 10.24 -2.81 -21.66
C SER A 127 9.13 -3.59 -22.36
N HIS A 128 7.89 -3.26 -22.05
CA HIS A 128 6.70 -3.81 -22.68
C HIS A 128 5.83 -2.64 -23.14
N SER A 129 5.38 -2.67 -24.36
CA SER A 129 4.59 -1.58 -24.95
C SER A 129 3.27 -1.31 -24.23
N MET A 130 2.66 -2.32 -23.64
CA MET A 130 1.41 -2.16 -22.87
C MET A 130 1.34 -3.15 -21.71
N PRO A 131 0.92 -2.71 -20.52
CA PRO A 131 0.52 -3.61 -19.44
C PRO A 131 -0.88 -4.18 -19.70
N SER A 132 -1.27 -5.17 -18.90
CA SER A 132 -2.66 -5.63 -18.86
C SER A 132 -3.60 -4.48 -18.46
N PRO A 133 -4.87 -4.50 -18.87
CA PRO A 133 -5.85 -3.54 -18.38
C PRO A 133 -5.97 -3.57 -16.85
N ASN A 134 -6.26 -2.41 -16.28
CA ASN A 134 -6.64 -2.32 -14.87
C ASN A 134 -7.97 -3.02 -14.65
N PHE A 135 -8.08 -3.73 -13.55
CA PHE A 135 -9.30 -4.42 -13.16
C PHE A 135 -9.60 -4.16 -11.69
N ILE A 136 -10.85 -3.85 -11.40
CA ILE A 136 -11.38 -3.75 -10.05
C ILE A 136 -12.65 -4.57 -10.00
N GLY A 137 -12.76 -5.47 -9.04
CA GLY A 137 -13.94 -6.29 -8.84
C GLY A 137 -14.26 -6.47 -7.36
N GLY A 138 -15.55 -6.44 -7.02
CA GLY A 138 -16.04 -6.65 -5.68
C GLY A 138 -17.33 -7.43 -5.68
N LEU A 139 -17.49 -8.26 -4.67
CA LEU A 139 -18.69 -9.05 -4.41
C LEU A 139 -19.02 -8.97 -2.93
N SER A 140 -20.27 -8.73 -2.60
CA SER A 140 -20.75 -8.86 -1.24
C SER A 140 -22.11 -9.57 -1.20
N ILE A 141 -22.32 -10.39 -0.18
CA ILE A 141 -23.52 -11.15 0.06
C ILE A 141 -23.86 -11.07 1.54
N GLY A 142 -25.11 -10.77 1.84
CA GLY A 142 -25.57 -10.69 3.23
C GLY A 142 -27.05 -10.95 3.36
N ASN A 143 -27.43 -11.29 4.57
CA ASN A 143 -28.84 -11.51 4.95
C ASN A 143 -29.00 -11.43 6.47
N ARG A 144 -30.27 -11.25 6.91
CA ARG A 144 -30.69 -11.45 8.28
C ARG A 144 -31.67 -12.59 8.38
N PHE A 145 -31.53 -13.39 9.43
CA PHE A 145 -32.32 -14.59 9.72
C PHE A 145 -32.97 -14.44 11.11
N TRP A 146 -33.92 -15.32 11.44
CA TRP A 146 -34.58 -15.39 12.73
C TRP A 146 -35.22 -14.06 13.19
N ASN A 147 -36.03 -13.46 12.33
CA ASN A 147 -36.65 -12.17 12.60
C ASN A 147 -35.59 -11.07 12.90
N ASP A 148 -34.64 -10.96 12.02
CA ASP A 148 -33.53 -9.98 12.07
C ASP A 148 -32.54 -10.16 13.23
N ARG A 149 -32.60 -11.29 13.96
CA ARG A 149 -31.70 -11.54 15.09
C ARG A 149 -30.31 -11.96 14.68
N LEU A 150 -30.16 -12.72 13.61
CA LEU A 150 -28.88 -13.20 13.12
C LEU A 150 -28.54 -12.50 11.80
N GLY A 151 -27.54 -11.64 11.80
CA GLY A 151 -26.98 -11.04 10.61
C GLY A 151 -25.73 -11.78 10.15
N VAL A 152 -25.63 -12.02 8.84
CA VAL A 152 -24.44 -12.60 8.20
C VAL A 152 -24.06 -11.73 6.99
N MET A 153 -22.81 -11.33 6.92
CA MET A 153 -22.22 -10.56 5.82
C MET A 153 -20.90 -11.16 5.40
N LEU A 154 -20.73 -11.37 4.10
CA LEU A 154 -19.47 -11.73 3.47
C LEU A 154 -19.19 -10.74 2.35
N ALA A 155 -17.97 -10.27 2.25
CA ALA A 155 -17.54 -9.44 1.13
C ALA A 155 -16.10 -9.76 0.74
N GLY A 156 -15.82 -9.64 -0.55
CA GLY A 156 -14.49 -9.79 -1.12
C GLY A 156 -14.28 -8.81 -2.25
N SER A 157 -13.03 -8.40 -2.46
CA SER A 157 -12.64 -7.49 -3.53
C SER A 157 -11.23 -7.79 -4.02
N VAL A 158 -11.00 -7.53 -5.30
CA VAL A 158 -9.70 -7.59 -5.95
C VAL A 158 -9.50 -6.37 -6.81
N GLN A 159 -8.29 -5.80 -6.75
CA GLN A 159 -7.87 -4.66 -7.55
C GLN A 159 -6.51 -4.96 -8.17
N ASN A 160 -6.40 -4.84 -9.48
CA ASN A 160 -5.18 -5.02 -10.25
C ASN A 160 -4.95 -3.75 -11.08
N VAL A 161 -3.97 -2.95 -10.68
CA VAL A 161 -3.80 -1.58 -11.21
C VAL A 161 -2.37 -1.35 -11.67
N PHE A 162 -2.24 -0.92 -12.91
CA PHE A 162 -0.97 -0.47 -13.51
C PHE A 162 -0.96 1.04 -13.62
N ARG A 163 0.12 1.67 -13.15
CA ARG A 163 0.30 3.11 -13.19
C ARG A 163 1.69 3.46 -13.71
N GLY A 164 1.77 4.50 -14.50
CA GLY A 164 3.03 5.07 -14.96
C GLY A 164 3.07 6.57 -14.76
N THR A 165 4.25 7.11 -14.61
CA THR A 165 4.46 8.56 -14.60
C THR A 165 5.89 8.89 -15.01
N GLU A 166 6.04 10.04 -15.65
CA GLU A 166 7.32 10.63 -16.01
C GLU A 166 7.49 11.93 -15.25
N ARG A 167 8.70 12.19 -14.78
CA ARG A 167 9.03 13.42 -14.06
C ARG A 167 10.40 13.93 -14.47
N THR A 168 10.48 15.23 -14.73
CA THR A 168 11.76 15.94 -14.84
C THR A 168 12.05 16.60 -13.52
N TYR A 169 13.28 16.45 -13.04
CA TYR A 169 13.76 17.04 -11.80
C TYR A 169 15.08 17.77 -12.08
N ASN A 170 15.17 19.03 -11.67
CA ASN A 170 16.33 19.87 -11.88
C ASN A 170 16.86 20.39 -10.56
N SER A 171 18.17 20.36 -10.37
CA SER A 171 18.88 21.11 -9.33
C SER A 171 19.60 22.30 -9.96
N VAL A 172 19.44 23.47 -9.36
CA VAL A 172 20.04 24.71 -9.85
C VAL A 172 21.06 25.21 -8.83
N LYS A 173 22.21 25.66 -9.29
CA LYS A 173 23.25 26.29 -8.46
C LYS A 173 23.69 27.62 -9.04
N MET A 174 24.25 28.49 -8.19
CA MET A 174 24.92 29.69 -8.63
C MET A 174 26.36 29.37 -9.01
N ALA A 175 26.81 29.89 -10.15
CA ALA A 175 28.21 29.83 -10.52
C ALA A 175 29.05 30.66 -9.55
N SER A 176 30.21 30.14 -9.13
CA SER A 176 31.11 30.83 -8.21
C SER A 176 31.65 32.08 -8.87
N GLY A 177 31.39 33.24 -8.25
CA GLY A 177 31.85 34.54 -8.74
C GLY A 177 30.98 35.21 -9.82
N GLU A 178 29.84 34.59 -10.20
CA GLU A 178 28.90 35.15 -11.17
C GLU A 178 27.48 35.25 -10.57
N GLN A 179 26.68 36.17 -11.12
CA GLN A 179 25.23 36.27 -10.77
C GLN A 179 24.34 35.35 -11.63
N ALA A 180 24.96 34.37 -12.27
CA ALA A 180 24.27 33.43 -13.17
C ALA A 180 23.97 32.11 -12.48
N MET A 181 22.74 31.59 -12.67
CA MET A 181 22.36 30.25 -12.24
C MET A 181 22.55 29.25 -13.40
N TYR A 182 22.96 28.05 -13.06
CA TYR A 182 23.05 26.94 -14.01
C TYR A 182 22.37 25.69 -13.46
N ILE A 183 21.94 24.79 -14.34
CA ILE A 183 21.39 23.50 -13.95
C ILE A 183 22.57 22.59 -13.62
N SER A 184 22.75 22.27 -12.34
CA SER A 184 23.83 21.40 -11.88
C SER A 184 23.50 19.91 -12.01
N ASN A 185 22.21 19.55 -12.02
CA ASN A 185 21.74 18.19 -12.23
C ASN A 185 20.38 18.21 -12.92
N LEU A 186 20.27 17.48 -14.02
CA LEU A 186 19.03 17.26 -14.77
C LEU A 186 18.68 15.78 -14.71
N GLN A 187 17.47 15.44 -14.27
CA GLN A 187 17.02 14.07 -14.14
C GLN A 187 15.70 13.85 -14.87
N HIS A 188 15.66 12.81 -15.68
CA HIS A 188 14.45 12.27 -16.28
C HIS A 188 14.10 10.94 -15.61
N ARG A 189 13.00 10.91 -14.88
CA ARG A 189 12.56 9.75 -14.10
C ARG A 189 11.30 9.15 -14.68
N TYR A 190 11.34 7.86 -14.94
CA TYR A 190 10.23 7.05 -15.44
C TYR A 190 9.83 6.05 -14.36
N TYR A 191 8.55 5.98 -14.07
CA TYR A 191 8.01 5.08 -13.06
C TYR A 191 6.99 4.14 -13.68
N SER A 192 7.09 2.87 -13.37
CA SER A 192 6.09 1.87 -13.65
C SER A 192 5.75 1.15 -12.35
N ILE A 193 4.47 1.12 -12.02
CA ILE A 193 3.97 0.56 -10.76
C ILE A 193 2.85 -0.42 -11.09
N HIS A 194 2.89 -1.59 -10.48
CA HIS A 194 1.83 -2.58 -10.50
C HIS A 194 1.42 -2.90 -9.08
N ASP A 195 0.18 -2.59 -8.75
CA ASP A 195 -0.44 -2.87 -7.47
C ASP A 195 -1.53 -3.93 -7.63
N LEU A 196 -1.39 -5.04 -6.90
CA LEU A 196 -2.41 -6.07 -6.75
C LEU A 196 -2.86 -6.06 -5.30
N THR A 197 -4.12 -5.73 -5.07
CA THR A 197 -4.73 -5.76 -3.73
C THR A 197 -5.92 -6.70 -3.74
N ALA A 198 -5.98 -7.60 -2.77
CA ALA A 198 -7.12 -8.47 -2.53
C ALA A 198 -7.53 -8.39 -1.07
N GLY A 199 -8.82 -8.37 -0.81
CA GLY A 199 -9.33 -8.32 0.55
C GLY A 199 -10.65 -9.05 0.68
N ALA A 200 -10.90 -9.55 1.88
CA ALA A 200 -12.16 -10.15 2.24
C ALA A 200 -12.50 -9.84 3.69
N HIS A 201 -13.79 -9.73 3.99
CA HIS A 201 -14.27 -9.72 5.37
C HIS A 201 -15.51 -10.56 5.55
N ALA A 202 -15.70 -11.03 6.78
CA ALA A 202 -16.89 -11.74 7.23
C ALA A 202 -17.36 -11.13 8.55
N LYS A 203 -18.64 -10.86 8.67
CA LYS A 203 -19.27 -10.39 9.90
C LYS A 203 -20.49 -11.25 10.20
N ILE A 204 -20.58 -11.65 11.46
CA ILE A 204 -21.76 -12.31 12.02
C ILE A 204 -22.19 -11.51 13.24
N ASP A 205 -23.43 -11.13 13.30
CA ASP A 205 -24.02 -10.48 14.47
C ASP A 205 -25.25 -11.23 14.94
N LEU A 206 -25.37 -11.37 16.26
CA LEU A 206 -26.52 -12.01 16.92
C LEU A 206 -27.11 -11.02 17.94
N THR A 207 -28.37 -10.66 17.73
CA THR A 207 -29.12 -9.76 18.61
C THR A 207 -30.23 -10.55 19.32
N LEU A 208 -30.14 -10.64 20.64
CA LEU A 208 -31.14 -11.24 21.54
C LEU A 208 -31.68 -10.16 22.46
N PRO A 209 -32.82 -10.36 23.12
CA PRO A 209 -33.34 -9.40 24.10
C PRO A 209 -32.29 -9.11 25.18
N GLY A 210 -31.83 -7.85 25.22
CA GLY A 210 -30.79 -7.39 26.17
C GLY A 210 -29.37 -7.82 25.84
N HIS A 211 -29.09 -8.52 24.74
CA HIS A 211 -27.75 -9.00 24.41
C HIS A 211 -27.46 -8.82 22.92
N LYS A 212 -26.25 -8.33 22.56
CA LYS A 212 -25.73 -8.29 21.21
C LYS A 212 -24.33 -8.86 21.19
N LEU A 213 -24.08 -9.77 20.26
CA LEU A 213 -22.77 -10.34 19.96
C LEU A 213 -22.40 -10.04 18.51
N GLU A 214 -21.19 -9.61 18.25
CA GLU A 214 -20.68 -9.33 16.91
C GLU A 214 -19.32 -9.98 16.75
N TRP A 215 -19.19 -10.80 15.73
CA TRP A 215 -17.91 -11.38 15.34
C TRP A 215 -17.53 -10.90 13.95
N TYR A 216 -16.39 -10.22 13.84
CA TYR A 216 -15.87 -9.64 12.63
C TYR A 216 -14.49 -10.20 12.32
N ASN A 217 -14.26 -10.57 11.06
CA ASN A 217 -12.97 -11.04 10.56
C ASN A 217 -12.63 -10.32 9.27
N MET A 218 -11.36 -10.02 9.09
CA MET A 218 -10.86 -9.37 7.90
C MET A 218 -9.48 -9.90 7.52
N TYR A 219 -9.25 -10.06 6.23
CA TYR A 219 -7.94 -10.27 5.65
C TYR A 219 -7.76 -9.37 4.44
N VAL A 220 -6.62 -8.67 4.37
CA VAL A 220 -6.21 -7.87 3.23
C VAL A 220 -4.78 -8.21 2.87
N HIS A 221 -4.52 -8.34 1.59
CA HIS A 221 -3.21 -8.62 1.04
C HIS A 221 -2.94 -7.69 -0.14
N THR A 222 -1.77 -7.02 -0.12
CA THR A 222 -1.31 -6.14 -1.18
C THR A 222 0.07 -6.54 -1.63
N ASN A 223 0.26 -6.62 -2.94
CA ASN A 223 1.57 -6.79 -3.56
C ASN A 223 1.80 -5.61 -4.51
N SER A 224 2.80 -4.80 -4.19
CA SER A 224 3.19 -3.63 -4.98
C SER A 224 4.56 -3.86 -5.59
N LYS A 225 4.67 -3.68 -6.90
CA LYS A 225 5.93 -3.77 -7.65
C LYS A 225 6.16 -2.46 -8.36
N GLY A 226 7.30 -1.85 -8.11
CA GLY A 226 7.68 -0.57 -8.71
C GLY A 226 9.05 -0.65 -9.38
N ILE A 227 9.14 -0.11 -10.58
CA ILE A 227 10.40 0.18 -11.27
C ILE A 227 10.51 1.69 -11.43
N ARG A 228 11.67 2.21 -11.07
CA ARG A 228 12.09 3.57 -11.42
C ARG A 228 13.34 3.49 -12.30
N TYR A 229 13.26 4.00 -13.50
CA TYR A 229 14.41 4.30 -14.32
C TYR A 229 14.67 5.80 -14.25
N ASN A 230 15.91 6.19 -14.00
CA ASN A 230 16.35 7.58 -13.91
C ASN A 230 17.58 7.77 -14.78
N ASN A 231 17.48 8.65 -15.76
CA ASN A 231 18.61 9.15 -16.49
C ASN A 231 18.95 10.54 -15.95
N SER A 232 20.17 10.71 -15.45
CA SER A 232 20.62 11.99 -14.89
C SER A 232 21.91 12.48 -15.51
N VAL A 233 21.96 13.77 -15.75
CA VAL A 233 23.17 14.48 -16.20
C VAL A 233 23.60 15.42 -15.07
N ASN A 234 24.83 15.23 -14.59
CA ASN A 234 25.40 16.02 -13.53
C ASN A 234 26.63 16.78 -14.06
N THR A 235 26.59 18.11 -13.93
CA THR A 235 27.63 19.04 -14.42
C THR A 235 28.54 19.56 -13.31
N GLU A 236 28.36 19.06 -12.07
CA GLU A 236 28.97 19.67 -10.89
C GLU A 236 30.43 19.26 -10.66
N TYR A 237 30.82 18.05 -11.04
CA TYR A 237 32.07 17.42 -10.60
C TYR A 237 33.25 17.58 -11.57
N ILE A 238 33.02 18.06 -12.75
CA ILE A 238 34.06 18.12 -13.79
C ILE A 238 33.92 19.45 -14.50
N GLY A 239 34.84 20.37 -14.41
CA GLY A 239 34.89 21.73 -14.94
C GLY A 239 33.92 22.08 -16.09
N ALA A 240 33.90 23.30 -16.58
CA ALA A 240 32.85 23.86 -17.44
C ALA A 240 32.51 23.07 -18.73
N ASP A 241 33.36 22.11 -19.13
CA ASP A 241 33.22 21.37 -20.41
C ASP A 241 32.95 19.85 -20.23
N SER A 242 32.65 19.38 -19.01
CA SER A 242 32.42 17.95 -18.77
C SER A 242 31.23 17.68 -17.88
N TYR A 243 30.60 16.56 -18.11
CA TYR A 243 29.45 16.09 -17.35
C TYR A 243 29.57 14.59 -17.09
N THR A 244 28.92 14.12 -16.04
CA THR A 244 28.68 12.68 -15.84
C THR A 244 27.24 12.35 -16.16
N GLN A 245 27.04 11.24 -16.83
CA GLN A 245 25.70 10.70 -17.08
C GLN A 245 25.53 9.43 -16.25
N ASP A 246 24.47 9.41 -15.45
CA ASP A 246 24.10 8.27 -14.65
C ASP A 246 22.78 7.67 -15.15
N ASP A 247 22.82 6.38 -15.42
CA ASP A 247 21.65 5.56 -15.65
C ASP A 247 21.35 4.71 -14.41
N GLU A 248 20.25 5.02 -13.74
CA GLU A 248 19.87 4.39 -12.50
C GLU A 248 18.59 3.58 -12.68
N VAL A 249 18.63 2.32 -12.25
CA VAL A 249 17.44 1.47 -12.13
C VAL A 249 17.20 1.11 -10.69
N ARG A 250 16.00 1.40 -10.20
CA ARG A 250 15.54 0.96 -8.88
C ARG A 250 14.33 0.06 -9.05
N SER A 251 14.42 -1.15 -8.49
CA SER A 251 13.32 -2.08 -8.36
C SER A 251 12.91 -2.19 -6.89
N LEU A 252 11.62 -2.17 -6.64
CA LEU A 252 11.04 -2.37 -5.32
C LEU A 252 9.84 -3.30 -5.43
N SER A 253 9.82 -4.35 -4.64
CA SER A 253 8.64 -5.20 -4.47
C SER A 253 8.32 -5.26 -2.99
N THR A 254 7.11 -4.83 -2.63
CA THR A 254 6.62 -4.84 -1.25
C THR A 254 5.35 -5.67 -1.19
N THR A 255 5.30 -6.58 -0.25
CA THR A 255 4.12 -7.38 0.06
C THR A 255 3.66 -7.06 1.46
N GLN A 256 2.39 -6.68 1.60
CA GLN A 256 1.77 -6.36 2.88
C GLN A 256 0.55 -7.23 3.11
N SER A 257 0.35 -7.66 4.34
CA SER A 257 -0.87 -8.37 4.73
C SER A 257 -1.33 -7.94 6.11
N ILE A 258 -2.64 -7.86 6.29
CA ILE A 258 -3.31 -7.56 7.55
C ILE A 258 -4.38 -8.60 7.77
N PHE A 259 -4.33 -9.25 8.92
CA PHE A 259 -5.41 -10.08 9.44
C PHE A 259 -5.94 -9.46 10.72
N ALA A 260 -7.24 -9.38 10.88
CA ALA A 260 -7.87 -8.94 12.12
C ALA A 260 -9.13 -9.73 12.38
N THR A 261 -9.30 -10.15 13.62
CA THR A 261 -10.54 -10.72 14.14
C THR A 261 -10.94 -9.98 15.41
N ASN A 262 -12.22 -9.70 15.54
CA ASN A 262 -12.78 -8.95 16.65
C ASN A 262 -14.10 -9.59 17.09
N LEU A 263 -14.22 -9.86 18.37
CA LEU A 263 -15.45 -10.32 19.01
C LEU A 263 -15.90 -9.26 20.01
N LYS A 264 -17.11 -8.74 19.84
CA LYS A 264 -17.72 -7.73 20.71
C LYS A 264 -19.00 -8.28 21.34
N GLY A 265 -19.25 -7.90 22.58
CA GLY A 265 -20.50 -8.18 23.25
C GLY A 265 -21.03 -6.96 23.99
N THR A 266 -22.32 -6.71 23.84
CA THR A 266 -23.07 -5.68 24.57
C THR A 266 -24.20 -6.37 25.31
N HIS A 267 -24.29 -6.16 26.63
CA HIS A 267 -25.27 -6.82 27.50
C HIS A 267 -25.97 -5.80 28.39
N HIS A 268 -27.27 -5.61 28.16
CA HIS A 268 -28.14 -4.80 29.01
C HIS A 268 -28.71 -5.70 30.11
N LEU A 269 -28.06 -5.72 31.28
CA LEU A 269 -28.44 -6.60 32.39
C LEU A 269 -29.53 -6.01 33.27
N ALA A 270 -29.65 -4.68 33.32
CA ALA A 270 -30.70 -3.96 34.02
C ALA A 270 -30.99 -2.66 33.28
N LYS A 271 -32.04 -1.93 33.73
CA LYS A 271 -32.51 -0.68 33.07
C LYS A 271 -31.37 0.35 32.88
N ASP A 272 -30.46 0.44 33.87
CA ASP A 272 -29.36 1.43 33.89
C ASP A 272 -27.98 0.74 33.94
N PHE A 273 -27.89 -0.56 33.61
CA PHE A 273 -26.63 -1.31 33.69
C PHE A 273 -26.36 -2.06 32.40
N THR A 274 -25.31 -1.59 31.68
CA THR A 274 -24.84 -2.17 30.42
C THR A 274 -23.39 -2.58 30.58
N ILE A 275 -23.04 -3.75 30.07
CA ILE A 275 -21.66 -4.23 29.96
C ILE A 275 -21.31 -4.32 28.47
N ASP A 276 -20.28 -3.60 28.07
CA ASP A 276 -19.64 -3.71 26.77
C ASP A 276 -18.25 -4.31 26.92
N TRP A 277 -17.93 -5.28 26.11
CA TRP A 277 -16.62 -5.88 26.06
C TRP A 277 -16.19 -6.17 24.61
N SER A 278 -14.89 -6.21 24.37
CA SER A 278 -14.33 -6.62 23.09
C SER A 278 -13.04 -7.41 23.26
N GLY A 279 -12.86 -8.43 22.45
CA GLY A 279 -11.61 -9.17 22.30
C GLY A 279 -11.12 -9.06 20.87
N VAL A 280 -9.86 -8.65 20.71
CA VAL A 280 -9.25 -8.41 19.40
C VAL A 280 -7.98 -9.21 19.24
N PHE A 281 -7.83 -9.87 18.11
CA PHE A 281 -6.54 -10.38 17.65
C PHE A 281 -6.27 -9.82 16.26
N SER A 282 -5.09 -9.24 16.06
CA SER A 282 -4.70 -8.71 14.77
C SER A 282 -3.22 -8.89 14.51
N GLN A 283 -2.87 -9.11 13.27
CA GLN A 283 -1.50 -9.27 12.80
C GLN A 283 -1.32 -8.51 11.49
N ALA A 284 -0.24 -7.75 11.41
CA ALA A 284 0.21 -7.12 10.18
C ALA A 284 1.61 -7.59 9.83
N LYS A 285 1.88 -7.78 8.54
CA LYS A 285 3.16 -8.23 8.03
C LYS A 285 3.52 -7.43 6.80
N GLU A 286 4.78 -7.00 6.72
CA GLU A 286 5.40 -6.44 5.53
C GLU A 286 6.63 -7.24 5.16
N GLU A 287 6.83 -7.48 3.90
CA GLU A 287 8.01 -8.10 3.32
C GLU A 287 8.43 -7.31 2.07
N ASP A 288 9.70 -6.97 1.99
CA ASP A 288 10.33 -6.39 0.81
C ASP A 288 11.20 -7.46 0.13
N PRO A 289 10.62 -8.35 -0.68
CA PRO A 289 11.39 -9.41 -1.33
C PRO A 289 12.37 -8.89 -2.38
N ASP A 290 12.21 -7.65 -2.82
CA ASP A 290 13.13 -6.97 -3.71
C ASP A 290 13.24 -5.50 -3.33
N ARG A 291 14.49 -5.06 -3.13
CA ARG A 291 14.88 -3.67 -2.96
C ARG A 291 16.24 -3.47 -3.63
N THR A 292 16.23 -3.43 -4.95
CA THR A 292 17.46 -3.35 -5.75
C THR A 292 17.66 -1.95 -6.31
N TYR A 293 18.90 -1.50 -6.30
CA TYR A 293 19.35 -0.21 -6.79
C TYR A 293 20.66 -0.39 -7.56
N VAL A 294 20.69 0.05 -8.79
CA VAL A 294 21.87 -0.02 -9.68
C VAL A 294 22.07 1.29 -10.36
N THR A 295 23.29 1.81 -10.33
CA THR A 295 23.72 2.99 -11.09
C THR A 295 24.86 2.61 -12.00
N LEU A 296 24.78 3.01 -13.25
CA LEU A 296 25.86 2.98 -14.23
C LEU A 296 26.23 4.41 -14.54
N THR A 297 27.51 4.75 -14.32
CA THR A 297 28.05 6.11 -14.58
C THR A 297 28.95 6.05 -15.80
N ASN A 298 28.74 6.97 -16.75
CA ASN A 298 29.57 7.20 -17.93
C ASN A 298 30.21 8.59 -17.89
#